data_e17f764e683f3178342a5e5f9da2818b
#
_entry.id   e17f764e683f3178342a5e5f9da2818b
#
_cell.length_a   1.000
_cell.length_b   1.000
_cell.length_c   1.000
_cell.angle_alpha   90.00
_cell.angle_beta   90.00
_cell.angle_gamma   90.00
#
_symmetry.space_group_name_H-M   'P 1'
#
loop_
_entity.id
_entity.type
_entity.pdbx_description
1 polymer ?
#
loop_
_entity_poly.entity_id
_entity_poly.type
_entity_poly.pdbx_seq_one_letter_code
_entity_poly.pdbx_strand_id
1 'polypeptide(L)'
;MPVNAGDNKKTKKSKRIKILLVSISFILLATVAFGFWYWNTHKNAIIERKLEKAIAKANDGLYNISYDEMKVDEEAGSLSVTNMKLSYDSAKYEHEDKKPPMLFKVGIPELIVVGVKTKKTLLDKEIIGRKIEMKNPVIDLQYTYDGKDSAKNVPTEEIYREVLGSLDMIQIDSVLIKGAHVRTSNRKTGKVIIDIRDIDLSLMDLLVDSISVNDSTRFLFSKSINVNVAKIEWPSPDKLYDYRAENISLRSGPGNLSIDRVSIIPRLGENEFVNAIPTQQDRFNFSFNNIVFSDVDIQRLPDEYLKAGTMTIGRSSFKIYRDLARPRDKKNRVGDYPHQVLDDIPLFFNIRKVIVRNSFVEYKERNHITRQSGKVQFYSVNGTITNFTNDKKLSNKVMQAAITSNFLNKTPLKTNWTFYLFHPKGKFDLTGSIGAIDGQALNSLAEPMGPASIEGGHLNEMTFDLHGNDYSMNGTVKMLYENLDVALLEKDKGATETDKKFLTSLIANFIIKKSNPKGDDEVRVQQVHLSRNINRSLFNLCWKTIFKGIQGTVGINRSTAVKQP
;
A
#
# COMPACT_ATOMS: atom_id res chain seq x y z
N MET A 1 -20.33 -26.36 8.30
CA MET A 1 -19.49 -25.39 9.02
C MET A 1 -18.25 -25.14 8.16
N PRO A 2 -18.05 -23.98 7.54
CA PRO A 2 -16.80 -23.68 6.87
C PRO A 2 -15.84 -23.00 7.87
N VAL A 3 -14.69 -23.58 8.01
CA VAL A 3 -13.57 -23.15 8.85
C VAL A 3 -13.02 -21.82 8.33
N ASN A 4 -12.88 -20.84 9.22
CA ASN A 4 -12.30 -19.52 9.02
C ASN A 4 -10.90 -19.57 8.39
N ALA A 5 -10.79 -19.39 7.08
CA ALA A 5 -9.53 -19.24 6.35
C ALA A 5 -8.97 -17.78 6.38
N GLY A 6 -9.69 -16.85 7.01
CA GLY A 6 -9.37 -15.41 7.02
C GLY A 6 -8.31 -14.98 8.05
N ASP A 7 -8.24 -15.62 9.20
CA ASP A 7 -7.36 -15.22 10.31
C ASP A 7 -5.87 -15.55 10.09
N ASN A 8 -5.59 -16.53 9.23
CA ASN A 8 -4.21 -17.03 9.03
C ASN A 8 -3.33 -16.17 8.09
N LYS A 9 -3.90 -15.24 7.29
CA LYS A 9 -3.10 -14.40 6.38
C LYS A 9 -2.55 -13.12 7.03
N LYS A 10 -3.28 -12.54 8.00
CA LYS A 10 -2.87 -11.32 8.70
C LYS A 10 -1.70 -11.55 9.66
N THR A 11 -1.65 -12.71 10.30
CA THR A 11 -0.59 -13.06 11.25
C THR A 11 0.79 -13.30 10.64
N LYS A 12 0.89 -13.58 9.33
CA LYS A 12 2.15 -13.97 8.66
C LYS A 12 3.06 -12.81 8.24
N LYS A 13 2.52 -11.61 7.96
CA LYS A 13 3.33 -10.44 7.56
C LYS A 13 3.81 -9.58 8.73
N SER A 14 3.07 -9.54 9.82
CA SER A 14 3.29 -8.85 11.08
C SER A 14 4.69 -9.05 11.66
N LYS A 15 5.14 -10.25 11.59
CA LYS A 15 6.40 -10.72 12.18
C LYS A 15 7.66 -10.17 11.49
N ARG A 16 7.55 -9.71 10.24
CA ARG A 16 8.72 -9.25 9.45
C ARG A 16 9.22 -7.88 9.90
N ILE A 17 8.32 -6.97 10.25
CA ILE A 17 8.67 -5.61 10.72
C ILE A 17 9.21 -5.68 12.15
N LYS A 18 8.61 -6.51 13.02
CA LYS A 18 9.09 -6.70 14.40
C LYS A 18 10.48 -7.34 14.44
N ILE A 19 10.77 -8.31 13.56
CA ILE A 19 12.10 -8.91 13.44
C ILE A 19 13.13 -7.87 12.96
N LEU A 20 12.78 -6.99 12.03
CA LEU A 20 13.66 -5.92 11.57
C LEU A 20 14.00 -4.95 12.71
N LEU A 21 12.98 -4.53 13.49
CA LEU A 21 13.16 -3.66 14.65
C LEU A 21 13.98 -4.34 15.75
N VAL A 22 13.75 -5.61 16.01
CA VAL A 22 14.53 -6.42 16.96
C VAL A 22 15.99 -6.57 16.50
N SER A 23 16.23 -6.80 15.20
CA SER A 23 17.59 -6.87 14.66
C SER A 23 18.34 -5.56 14.80
N ILE A 24 17.70 -4.42 14.51
CA ILE A 24 18.27 -3.08 14.69
C ILE A 24 18.53 -2.83 16.19
N SER A 25 17.59 -3.15 17.07
CA SER A 25 17.75 -3.04 18.52
C SER A 25 18.86 -3.94 19.04
N PHE A 26 18.96 -5.17 18.54
CA PHE A 26 20.02 -6.12 18.93
C PHE A 26 21.41 -5.64 18.50
N ILE A 27 21.55 -5.05 17.29
CA ILE A 27 22.81 -4.45 16.83
C ILE A 27 23.19 -3.26 17.70
N LEU A 28 22.23 -2.41 18.02
CA LEU A 28 22.42 -1.26 18.88
C LEU A 28 22.87 -1.66 20.27
N LEU A 29 22.35 -2.77 20.77
CA LEU A 29 22.65 -3.33 22.09
C LEU A 29 23.93 -4.14 22.14
N ALA A 30 24.23 -4.93 21.11
CA ALA A 30 25.54 -5.56 20.99
C ALA A 30 26.63 -4.51 21.03
N THR A 31 26.38 -3.32 20.45
CA THR A 31 27.28 -2.18 20.45
C THR A 31 27.41 -1.53 21.83
N VAL A 32 26.30 -1.39 22.56
CA VAL A 32 26.30 -0.82 23.91
C VAL A 32 26.86 -1.80 24.93
N ALA A 33 26.44 -3.06 24.88
CA ALA A 33 26.99 -4.13 25.74
C ALA A 33 28.49 -4.33 25.50
N PHE A 34 28.94 -4.09 24.25
CA PHE A 34 30.34 -4.10 23.87
C PHE A 34 31.14 -2.96 24.51
N GLY A 35 30.66 -1.73 24.46
CA GLY A 35 31.30 -0.58 25.09
C GLY A 35 31.45 -0.74 26.61
N PHE A 36 30.45 -1.35 27.25
CA PHE A 36 30.43 -1.61 28.68
C PHE A 36 31.43 -2.66 29.12
N TRP A 37 31.42 -3.79 28.45
CA TRP A 37 32.29 -4.92 28.80
C TRP A 37 33.79 -4.59 28.55
N TYR A 38 34.08 -3.74 27.53
CA TYR A 38 35.40 -3.22 27.21
C TYR A 38 36.03 -2.46 28.37
N TRP A 39 35.28 -1.62 29.07
CA TRP A 39 35.81 -0.76 30.14
C TRP A 39 36.21 -1.53 31.40
N ASN A 40 35.68 -2.69 31.62
CA ASN A 40 35.91 -3.46 32.85
C ASN A 40 37.20 -4.30 32.84
N THR A 41 37.98 -4.32 31.75
CA THR A 41 39.16 -5.22 31.70
C THR A 41 40.30 -4.63 30.87
N HIS A 42 41.38 -4.27 31.56
CA HIS A 42 42.63 -3.75 31.00
C HIS A 42 43.22 -4.53 29.82
N LYS A 43 43.69 -3.81 28.74
CA LYS A 43 44.65 -4.10 27.66
C LYS A 43 44.17 -4.89 26.42
N ASN A 44 44.53 -4.33 25.28
CA ASN A 44 44.08 -4.64 23.92
C ASN A 44 43.98 -6.11 23.47
N ALA A 45 44.87 -6.98 23.84
CA ALA A 45 44.87 -8.38 23.39
C ALA A 45 43.94 -9.35 24.19
N ILE A 46 43.53 -8.96 25.41
CA ILE A 46 42.60 -9.73 26.25
C ILE A 46 41.14 -9.42 25.83
N ILE A 47 40.93 -8.27 25.28
CA ILE A 47 39.61 -7.72 24.88
C ILE A 47 39.09 -8.44 23.65
N GLU A 48 39.91 -8.58 22.64
CA GLU A 48 39.60 -9.27 21.40
C GLU A 48 39.05 -10.68 21.66
N ARG A 49 39.79 -11.48 22.40
CA ARG A 49 39.38 -12.86 22.76
C ARG A 49 38.15 -12.97 23.64
N LYS A 50 37.87 -11.95 24.48
CA LYS A 50 36.71 -12.00 25.37
C LYS A 50 35.45 -11.48 24.65
N LEU A 51 35.54 -10.55 23.70
CA LEU A 51 34.46 -10.10 22.85
C LEU A 51 33.99 -11.25 21.94
N GLU A 52 34.93 -11.89 21.25
CA GLU A 52 34.65 -13.09 20.47
C GLU A 52 33.97 -14.17 21.32
N LYS A 53 34.47 -14.41 22.55
CA LYS A 53 33.87 -15.38 23.49
C LYS A 53 32.49 -14.93 24.00
N ALA A 54 32.24 -13.66 24.24
CA ALA A 54 30.94 -13.17 24.71
C ALA A 54 29.88 -13.30 23.61
N ILE A 55 30.20 -12.92 22.36
CA ILE A 55 29.31 -13.07 21.21
C ILE A 55 29.12 -14.56 20.88
N ALA A 56 30.19 -15.35 20.89
CA ALA A 56 30.11 -16.80 20.70
C ALA A 56 29.23 -17.48 21.76
N LYS A 57 29.32 -17.04 23.02
CA LYS A 57 28.50 -17.56 24.11
C LYS A 57 27.03 -17.14 24.01
N ALA A 58 26.74 -15.91 23.53
CA ALA A 58 25.38 -15.43 23.37
C ALA A 58 24.63 -16.10 22.20
N ASN A 59 25.34 -16.69 21.22
CA ASN A 59 24.78 -17.27 19.99
C ASN A 59 25.22 -18.71 19.74
N ASP A 60 25.61 -19.45 20.76
CA ASP A 60 26.20 -20.79 20.64
C ASP A 60 27.33 -20.86 19.58
N GLY A 61 28.01 -19.72 19.34
CA GLY A 61 29.11 -19.56 18.38
C GLY A 61 28.70 -19.55 16.91
N LEU A 62 27.41 -19.36 16.60
CA LEU A 62 26.95 -19.26 15.22
C LEU A 62 27.44 -17.99 14.52
N TYR A 63 27.64 -16.89 15.26
CA TYR A 63 28.06 -15.59 14.71
C TYR A 63 29.45 -15.21 15.17
N ASN A 64 30.22 -14.64 14.22
CA ASN A 64 31.56 -14.12 14.46
C ASN A 64 31.57 -12.60 14.19
N ILE A 65 32.38 -11.90 14.99
CA ILE A 65 32.63 -10.45 14.82
C ILE A 65 34.08 -10.24 14.42
N SER A 66 34.31 -9.25 13.54
CA SER A 66 35.63 -8.75 13.17
C SER A 66 35.59 -7.24 12.97
N TYR A 67 36.72 -6.59 13.08
CA TYR A 67 36.89 -5.15 12.83
C TYR A 67 38.35 -4.88 12.43
N ASP A 68 38.60 -3.73 11.78
CA ASP A 68 39.95 -3.38 11.34
C ASP A 68 40.73 -2.64 12.44
N GLU A 69 40.10 -1.63 13.06
CA GLU A 69 40.74 -0.80 14.08
C GLU A 69 39.76 -0.41 15.18
N MET A 70 40.24 -0.39 16.43
CA MET A 70 39.53 0.11 17.59
C MET A 70 40.38 1.12 18.33
N LYS A 71 39.86 2.33 18.49
CA LYS A 71 40.47 3.42 19.24
C LYS A 71 39.65 3.77 20.46
N VAL A 72 40.31 3.87 21.61
CA VAL A 72 39.67 4.24 22.87
C VAL A 72 40.35 5.45 23.44
N ASP A 73 39.53 6.44 23.81
CA ASP A 73 39.94 7.61 24.58
C ASP A 73 39.28 7.55 25.94
N GLU A 74 40.08 7.21 26.97
CA GLU A 74 39.58 7.03 28.33
C GLU A 74 39.20 8.35 28.98
N GLU A 75 39.89 9.45 28.67
CA GLU A 75 39.59 10.78 29.24
C GLU A 75 38.28 11.34 28.69
N ALA A 76 38.06 11.20 27.40
CA ALA A 76 36.83 11.61 26.73
C ALA A 76 35.67 10.62 26.92
N GLY A 77 35.95 9.41 27.44
CA GLY A 77 34.98 8.32 27.49
C GLY A 77 34.46 7.96 26.12
N SER A 78 35.34 7.88 25.10
CA SER A 78 34.95 7.63 23.73
C SER A 78 35.60 6.39 23.14
N LEU A 79 34.86 5.75 22.21
CA LEU A 79 35.27 4.58 21.45
C LEU A 79 34.96 4.81 19.98
N SER A 80 35.93 4.50 19.10
CA SER A 80 35.70 4.45 17.66
C SER A 80 36.13 3.07 17.13
N VAL A 81 35.27 2.46 16.30
CA VAL A 81 35.52 1.18 15.64
C VAL A 81 35.34 1.34 14.14
N THR A 82 36.28 0.86 13.35
CA THR A 82 36.21 0.90 11.90
C THR A 82 36.01 -0.48 11.31
N ASN A 83 35.20 -0.55 10.25
CA ASN A 83 34.89 -1.75 9.46
C ASN A 83 34.46 -2.96 10.31
N MET A 84 33.59 -2.72 11.32
CA MET A 84 33.03 -3.79 12.11
C MET A 84 32.12 -4.66 11.26
N LYS A 85 32.30 -5.97 11.31
CA LYS A 85 31.50 -6.97 10.58
C LYS A 85 31.01 -8.04 11.54
N LEU A 86 29.71 -8.32 11.48
CA LEU A 86 29.07 -9.46 12.12
C LEU A 86 28.59 -10.40 11.02
N SER A 87 29.01 -11.66 11.07
CA SER A 87 28.63 -12.67 10.08
C SER A 87 28.43 -14.02 10.74
N TYR A 88 27.53 -14.81 10.18
CA TYR A 88 27.34 -16.19 10.65
C TYR A 88 28.37 -17.16 10.04
N ASP A 89 28.70 -18.20 10.79
CA ASP A 89 29.51 -19.32 10.31
C ASP A 89 28.62 -20.26 9.49
N SER A 90 28.90 -20.33 8.18
CA SER A 90 28.13 -21.17 7.27
C SER A 90 28.31 -22.66 7.53
N ALA A 91 29.50 -23.07 7.94
CA ALA A 91 29.78 -24.49 8.23
C ALA A 91 29.00 -24.94 9.48
N LYS A 92 29.05 -24.13 10.53
CA LYS A 92 28.29 -24.37 11.75
C LYS A 92 26.79 -24.39 11.52
N TYR A 93 26.27 -23.39 10.75
CA TYR A 93 24.84 -23.35 10.38
C TYR A 93 24.36 -24.64 9.69
N GLU A 94 25.17 -25.24 8.81
CA GLU A 94 24.74 -26.45 8.11
C GLU A 94 24.65 -27.68 9.06
N HIS A 95 25.37 -27.67 10.17
CA HIS A 95 25.37 -28.72 11.19
C HIS A 95 24.39 -28.46 12.34
N GLU A 96 23.70 -27.32 12.36
CA GLU A 96 22.69 -27.01 13.38
C GLU A 96 21.45 -27.89 13.23
N ASP A 97 21.03 -28.54 14.32
CA ASP A 97 19.81 -29.37 14.37
C ASP A 97 18.54 -28.51 14.21
N LYS A 98 18.52 -27.30 14.79
CA LYS A 98 17.44 -26.32 14.68
C LYS A 98 17.94 -25.08 13.97
N LYS A 99 17.83 -25.08 12.65
CA LYS A 99 18.23 -23.93 11.83
C LYS A 99 17.39 -22.70 12.11
N PRO A 100 17.99 -21.53 12.43
CA PRO A 100 17.25 -20.31 12.63
C PRO A 100 16.49 -19.92 11.34
N PRO A 101 15.27 -19.39 11.46
CA PRO A 101 14.44 -19.04 10.30
C PRO A 101 15.02 -17.87 9.48
N MET A 102 15.93 -17.13 10.08
CA MET A 102 16.58 -15.97 9.47
C MET A 102 18.03 -15.87 9.95
N LEU A 103 18.91 -15.59 9.01
CA LEU A 103 20.31 -15.24 9.26
C LEU A 103 20.53 -13.77 8.90
N PHE A 104 21.53 -13.16 9.54
CA PHE A 104 21.89 -11.77 9.23
C PHE A 104 23.40 -11.60 9.10
N LYS A 105 23.77 -10.64 8.25
CA LYS A 105 25.13 -10.10 8.14
C LYS A 105 25.03 -8.60 8.34
N VAL A 106 25.96 -8.05 9.12
CA VAL A 106 25.99 -6.63 9.39
C VAL A 106 27.41 -6.12 9.16
N GLY A 107 27.52 -5.06 8.37
CA GLY A 107 28.77 -4.30 8.20
C GLY A 107 28.56 -2.89 8.69
N ILE A 108 29.42 -2.38 9.56
CA ILE A 108 29.39 -1.02 10.06
C ILE A 108 30.76 -0.39 9.75
N PRO A 109 30.84 0.47 8.69
CA PRO A 109 32.11 1.12 8.32
C PRO A 109 32.69 1.97 9.45
N GLU A 110 31.82 2.69 10.16
CA GLU A 110 32.25 3.53 11.28
C GLU A 110 31.22 3.50 12.41
N LEU A 111 31.69 3.16 13.60
CA LEU A 111 30.94 3.21 14.86
C LEU A 111 31.64 4.14 15.83
N ILE A 112 30.91 5.10 16.37
CA ILE A 112 31.40 6.09 17.33
C ILE A 112 30.52 6.05 18.57
N VAL A 113 31.14 5.89 19.74
CA VAL A 113 30.48 6.00 21.04
C VAL A 113 31.16 7.10 21.85
N VAL A 114 30.38 8.00 22.47
CA VAL A 114 30.92 9.18 23.16
C VAL A 114 30.27 9.35 24.54
N GLY A 115 31.10 9.68 25.51
CA GLY A 115 30.66 10.16 26.83
C GLY A 115 30.10 9.05 27.73
N VAL A 116 30.70 7.86 27.68
CA VAL A 116 30.34 6.76 28.58
C VAL A 116 30.89 7.04 29.99
N LYS A 117 30.01 7.02 30.99
CA LYS A 117 30.36 7.22 32.41
C LYS A 117 30.81 5.91 33.05
N THR A 118 32.11 5.65 32.99
CA THR A 118 32.73 4.40 33.41
C THR A 118 32.55 3.99 34.88
N LYS A 119 32.67 4.93 35.83
CA LYS A 119 32.56 4.60 37.26
C LYS A 119 31.18 4.04 37.60
N LYS A 120 30.11 4.62 37.07
CA LYS A 120 28.74 4.12 37.28
C LYS A 120 28.50 2.77 36.63
N THR A 121 29.07 2.56 35.47
CA THR A 121 28.93 1.33 34.69
C THR A 121 29.53 0.12 35.41
N LEU A 122 30.65 0.34 36.12
CA LEU A 122 31.38 -0.73 36.84
C LEU A 122 30.74 -1.15 38.15
N LEU A 123 30.18 -0.19 38.89
CA LEU A 123 29.67 -0.40 40.24
C LEU A 123 28.16 -0.66 40.26
N ASP A 124 27.42 0.03 39.39
CA ASP A 124 25.96 0.12 39.46
C ASP A 124 25.24 -0.66 38.35
N LYS A 125 25.96 -1.40 37.47
CA LYS A 125 25.40 -2.09 36.30
C LYS A 125 24.57 -1.16 35.39
N GLU A 126 24.93 0.10 35.34
CA GLU A 126 24.26 1.13 34.54
C GLU A 126 25.15 1.60 33.39
N ILE A 127 24.64 1.63 32.16
CA ILE A 127 25.30 2.29 31.05
C ILE A 127 24.72 3.69 30.87
N ILE A 128 25.54 4.71 31.06
CA ILE A 128 25.16 6.09 30.79
C ILE A 128 26.13 6.66 29.76
N GLY A 129 25.60 7.09 28.61
CA GLY A 129 26.38 7.64 27.50
C GLY A 129 25.69 8.84 26.87
N ARG A 130 26.49 9.67 26.16
CA ARG A 130 25.97 10.84 25.45
C ARG A 130 25.53 10.50 24.04
N LYS A 131 26.35 9.77 23.27
CA LYS A 131 26.05 9.54 21.86
C LYS A 131 26.56 8.18 21.37
N ILE A 132 25.75 7.51 20.56
CA ILE A 132 26.14 6.42 19.68
C ILE A 132 25.85 6.83 18.24
N GLU A 133 26.82 6.73 17.35
CA GLU A 133 26.65 7.04 15.93
C GLU A 133 27.21 5.90 15.07
N MET A 134 26.39 5.45 14.11
CA MET A 134 26.78 4.48 13.09
C MET A 134 26.63 5.13 11.71
N LYS A 135 27.68 5.03 10.87
CA LYS A 135 27.65 5.57 9.52
C LYS A 135 27.66 4.47 8.47
N ASN A 136 26.72 4.57 7.55
CA ASN A 136 26.53 3.68 6.39
C ASN A 136 26.50 2.18 6.75
N PRO A 137 25.79 1.74 7.82
CA PRO A 137 25.71 0.33 8.12
C PRO A 137 24.92 -0.41 7.03
N VAL A 138 25.40 -1.60 6.67
CA VAL A 138 24.76 -2.51 5.72
C VAL A 138 24.25 -3.73 6.48
N ILE A 139 22.97 -4.02 6.35
CA ILE A 139 22.30 -5.13 7.04
C ILE A 139 21.67 -6.04 5.99
N ASP A 140 22.20 -7.25 5.85
CA ASP A 140 21.64 -8.29 5.00
C ASP A 140 20.88 -9.33 5.85
N LEU A 141 19.58 -9.42 5.65
CA LEU A 141 18.69 -10.39 6.29
C LEU A 141 18.36 -11.51 5.30
N GLN A 142 18.76 -12.73 5.62
CA GLN A 142 18.59 -13.89 4.76
C GLN A 142 17.58 -14.85 5.37
N TYR A 143 16.41 -14.98 4.71
CA TYR A 143 15.40 -15.94 5.12
C TYR A 143 15.75 -17.34 4.62
N THR A 144 15.80 -18.30 5.53
CA THR A 144 16.19 -19.69 5.25
C THR A 144 15.01 -20.57 4.87
N TYR A 145 13.77 -20.09 5.07
CA TYR A 145 12.54 -20.88 4.95
C TYR A 145 11.57 -20.36 3.89
N ASP A 146 10.86 -21.27 3.22
CA ASP A 146 9.84 -20.97 2.19
C ASP A 146 8.48 -20.54 2.77
N GLY A 147 8.47 -19.81 3.85
CA GLY A 147 7.31 -19.01 4.29
C GLY A 147 6.21 -19.78 5.04
N LYS A 148 6.44 -21.00 5.53
CA LYS A 148 5.40 -21.78 6.22
C LYS A 148 5.46 -21.78 7.75
N ASP A 149 6.57 -21.42 8.38
CA ASP A 149 6.65 -21.37 9.84
C ASP A 149 6.65 -19.96 10.42
N SER A 150 5.79 -19.82 11.39
CA SER A 150 5.48 -18.59 12.07
C SER A 150 6.52 -18.25 13.14
N ALA A 151 7.28 -17.19 12.95
CA ALA A 151 7.99 -16.57 14.07
C ALA A 151 6.96 -16.11 15.12
N LYS A 152 7.12 -16.48 16.38
CA LYS A 152 6.25 -16.02 17.48
C LYS A 152 6.43 -14.51 17.70
N ASN A 153 5.37 -13.79 18.01
CA ASN A 153 5.49 -12.42 18.50
C ASN A 153 6.37 -12.44 19.74
N VAL A 154 7.52 -11.78 19.70
CA VAL A 154 8.33 -11.54 20.90
C VAL A 154 7.69 -10.36 21.62
N PRO A 155 7.18 -10.51 22.84
CA PRO A 155 6.63 -9.40 23.61
C PRO A 155 7.69 -8.32 23.82
N THR A 156 7.28 -7.07 23.95
CA THR A 156 8.19 -5.95 24.25
C THR A 156 9.00 -6.19 25.54
N GLU A 157 8.41 -6.90 26.49
CA GLU A 157 9.08 -7.34 27.72
C GLU A 157 10.22 -8.36 27.50
N GLU A 158 10.11 -9.24 26.50
CA GLU A 158 11.22 -10.14 26.14
C GLU A 158 12.36 -9.35 25.49
N ILE A 159 12.04 -8.42 24.61
CA ILE A 159 13.03 -7.49 24.02
C ILE A 159 13.75 -6.71 25.11
N TYR A 160 13.02 -6.17 26.07
CA TYR A 160 13.58 -5.44 27.20
C TYR A 160 14.60 -6.28 27.98
N ARG A 161 14.27 -7.53 28.31
CA ARG A 161 15.18 -8.43 29.07
C ARG A 161 16.42 -8.84 28.28
N GLU A 162 16.26 -9.12 26.99
CA GLU A 162 17.40 -9.40 26.10
C GLU A 162 18.31 -8.19 25.95
N VAL A 163 17.73 -7.00 25.92
CA VAL A 163 18.41 -5.71 25.81
C VAL A 163 19.26 -5.42 27.02
N LEU A 164 18.71 -5.52 28.22
CA LEU A 164 19.45 -5.26 29.44
C LEU A 164 20.45 -6.36 29.77
N GLY A 165 20.16 -7.62 29.44
CA GLY A 165 21.02 -8.74 29.84
C GLY A 165 21.25 -8.76 31.33
N SER A 166 22.50 -8.46 31.77
CA SER A 166 22.89 -8.37 33.19
C SER A 166 22.92 -6.95 33.74
N LEU A 167 22.46 -5.96 32.96
CA LEU A 167 22.41 -4.55 33.33
C LEU A 167 21.08 -4.18 33.97
N ASP A 168 21.10 -3.16 34.81
CA ASP A 168 19.92 -2.63 35.46
C ASP A 168 19.35 -1.44 34.67
N MET A 169 20.20 -0.68 33.94
CA MET A 169 19.79 0.50 33.15
C MET A 169 20.74 0.77 31.96
N ILE A 170 20.15 1.22 30.84
CA ILE A 170 20.87 1.84 29.72
C ILE A 170 20.24 3.20 29.44
N GLN A 171 21.02 4.26 29.56
CA GLN A 171 20.62 5.63 29.24
C GLN A 171 21.59 6.26 28.25
N ILE A 172 21.08 6.66 27.07
CA ILE A 172 21.88 7.30 26.01
C ILE A 172 21.12 8.54 25.52
N ASP A 173 21.75 9.71 25.56
CA ASP A 173 21.11 10.96 25.16
C ASP A 173 20.73 10.93 23.66
N SER A 174 21.59 10.37 22.81
CA SER A 174 21.29 10.23 21.37
C SER A 174 21.89 8.99 20.74
N VAL A 175 21.09 8.31 19.92
CA VAL A 175 21.53 7.23 19.03
C VAL A 175 21.22 7.63 17.60
N LEU A 176 22.26 7.68 16.77
CA LEU A 176 22.20 8.14 15.38
C LEU A 176 22.67 7.02 14.45
N ILE A 177 21.84 6.67 13.49
CA ILE A 177 22.20 5.81 12.36
C ILE A 177 22.05 6.65 11.11
N LYS A 178 23.10 6.73 10.29
CA LYS A 178 23.11 7.54 9.07
C LYS A 178 23.42 6.69 7.84
N GLY A 179 22.64 6.83 6.79
CA GLY A 179 22.84 6.16 5.51
C GLY A 179 22.76 4.64 5.57
N ALA A 180 21.95 4.05 6.47
CA ALA A 180 21.83 2.61 6.56
C ALA A 180 21.19 2.00 5.32
N HIS A 181 21.66 0.80 4.94
CA HIS A 181 21.09 -0.01 3.87
C HIS A 181 20.64 -1.35 4.44
N VAL A 182 19.35 -1.66 4.32
CA VAL A 182 18.78 -2.92 4.77
C VAL A 182 18.24 -3.69 3.58
N ARG A 183 18.73 -4.90 3.37
CA ARG A 183 18.29 -5.79 2.31
C ARG A 183 17.80 -7.11 2.89
N THR A 184 16.66 -7.58 2.41
CA THR A 184 16.14 -8.91 2.72
C THR A 184 16.17 -9.79 1.49
N SER A 185 16.61 -11.02 1.64
CA SER A 185 16.70 -11.99 0.54
C SER A 185 16.33 -13.40 0.98
N ASN A 186 15.97 -14.23 0.02
CA ASN A 186 15.85 -15.68 0.25
C ASN A 186 17.24 -16.32 0.11
N ARG A 187 17.71 -16.99 1.15
CA ARG A 187 19.06 -17.59 1.18
C ARG A 187 19.27 -18.62 0.07
N LYS A 188 18.28 -19.46 -0.22
CA LYS A 188 18.41 -20.53 -1.22
C LYS A 188 18.48 -20.01 -2.65
N THR A 189 17.69 -18.99 -2.96
CA THR A 189 17.53 -18.49 -4.33
C THR A 189 18.32 -17.21 -4.60
N GLY A 190 18.86 -16.56 -3.57
CA GLY A 190 19.49 -15.23 -3.66
C GLY A 190 18.52 -14.10 -4.03
N LYS A 191 17.21 -14.41 -4.19
CA LYS A 191 16.22 -13.42 -4.62
C LYS A 191 16.02 -12.36 -3.55
N VAL A 192 16.22 -11.09 -3.94
CA VAL A 192 15.90 -9.94 -3.08
C VAL A 192 14.38 -9.83 -2.91
N ILE A 193 13.95 -9.65 -1.67
CA ILE A 193 12.54 -9.53 -1.27
C ILE A 193 12.21 -8.06 -1.04
N ILE A 194 13.05 -7.34 -0.28
CA ILE A 194 12.90 -5.91 0.02
C ILE A 194 14.31 -5.30 0.02
N ASP A 195 14.41 -4.11 -0.54
CA ASP A 195 15.61 -3.27 -0.55
C ASP A 195 15.24 -1.88 0.00
N ILE A 196 15.87 -1.50 1.13
CA ILE A 196 15.62 -0.22 1.81
C ILE A 196 16.95 0.52 1.88
N ARG A 197 17.02 1.69 1.27
CA ARG A 197 18.26 2.46 1.13
C ARG A 197 18.18 3.81 1.82
N ASP A 198 19.37 4.25 2.25
CA ASP A 198 19.58 5.56 2.83
C ASP A 198 18.62 5.83 3.99
N ILE A 199 18.73 4.96 5.03
CA ILE A 199 17.96 5.07 6.25
C ILE A 199 18.72 5.92 7.24
N ASP A 200 18.12 7.04 7.65
CA ASP A 200 18.57 7.80 8.80
C ASP A 200 17.61 7.56 9.97
N LEU A 201 18.16 7.17 11.11
CA LEU A 201 17.42 6.98 12.36
C LEU A 201 18.05 7.82 13.46
N SER A 202 17.24 8.55 14.18
CA SER A 202 17.63 9.30 15.37
C SER A 202 16.71 8.94 16.53
N LEU A 203 17.30 8.41 17.59
CA LEU A 203 16.63 8.15 18.87
C LEU A 203 17.19 9.15 19.89
N MET A 204 16.32 9.92 20.53
CA MET A 204 16.70 10.88 21.54
C MET A 204 16.16 10.47 22.91
N ASP A 205 16.99 10.64 23.91
CA ASP A 205 16.69 10.28 25.30
C ASP A 205 16.25 8.80 25.41
N LEU A 206 17.14 7.91 24.92
CA LEU A 206 16.96 6.47 25.06
C LEU A 206 17.15 6.08 26.54
N LEU A 207 16.14 5.44 27.12
CA LEU A 207 16.18 4.88 28.47
C LEU A 207 15.58 3.49 28.46
N VAL A 208 16.37 2.52 28.85
CA VAL A 208 15.95 1.12 28.98
C VAL A 208 16.17 0.72 30.43
N ASP A 209 15.11 0.61 31.20
CA ASP A 209 15.08 0.14 32.57
C ASP A 209 13.72 -0.52 32.89
N SER A 210 13.54 -0.99 34.10
CA SER A 210 12.30 -1.66 34.51
C SER A 210 11.06 -0.75 34.50
N ILE A 211 11.23 0.57 34.52
CA ILE A 211 10.16 1.56 34.55
C ILE A 211 9.79 1.98 33.12
N SER A 212 10.80 2.20 32.28
CA SER A 212 10.62 2.73 30.92
C SER A 212 9.86 1.78 29.98
N VAL A 213 9.81 0.49 30.28
CA VAL A 213 9.00 -0.52 29.56
C VAL A 213 7.52 -0.14 29.49
N ASN A 214 7.00 0.46 30.59
CA ASN A 214 5.60 0.84 30.72
C ASN A 214 5.35 2.36 30.55
N ASP A 215 6.39 3.12 30.18
CA ASP A 215 6.26 4.57 29.96
C ASP A 215 5.64 4.85 28.59
N SER A 216 4.35 5.20 28.59
CA SER A 216 3.58 5.55 27.39
C SER A 216 4.07 6.82 26.68
N THR A 217 4.96 7.61 27.30
CA THR A 217 5.57 8.80 26.65
C THR A 217 6.77 8.43 25.80
N ARG A 218 7.25 7.19 25.88
CA ARG A 218 8.38 6.66 25.13
C ARG A 218 7.92 5.70 24.03
N PHE A 219 8.52 5.82 22.88
CA PHE A 219 8.35 4.89 21.78
C PHE A 219 9.70 4.20 21.54
N LEU A 220 9.73 2.87 21.54
CA LEU A 220 11.00 2.09 21.49
C LEU A 220 12.04 2.62 22.49
N PHE A 221 11.61 2.83 23.75
CA PHE A 221 12.41 3.34 24.87
C PHE A 221 12.94 4.77 24.71
N SER A 222 12.60 5.49 23.64
CA SER A 222 13.08 6.85 23.36
C SER A 222 11.95 7.87 23.46
N LYS A 223 12.25 9.08 23.95
CA LYS A 223 11.27 10.19 24.00
C LYS A 223 10.96 10.76 22.62
N SER A 224 11.92 10.72 21.71
CA SER A 224 11.72 11.18 20.35
C SER A 224 12.43 10.27 19.36
N ILE A 225 11.73 9.92 18.30
CA ILE A 225 12.24 9.13 17.19
C ILE A 225 11.99 9.87 15.89
N ASN A 226 13.05 10.03 15.10
CA ASN A 226 12.97 10.51 13.74
C ASN A 226 13.55 9.43 12.80
N VAL A 227 12.80 9.08 11.78
CA VAL A 227 13.22 8.12 10.76
C VAL A 227 13.06 8.78 9.40
N ASN A 228 14.11 8.77 8.58
CA ASN A 228 14.02 9.11 7.17
C ASN A 228 14.51 7.92 6.36
N VAL A 229 13.77 7.59 5.31
CA VAL A 229 14.13 6.52 4.37
C VAL A 229 14.02 7.08 2.97
N ALA A 230 15.12 7.13 2.24
CA ALA A 230 15.11 7.68 0.89
C ALA A 230 14.31 6.78 -0.06
N LYS A 231 14.46 5.46 0.04
CA LYS A 231 13.84 4.54 -0.90
C LYS A 231 13.58 3.15 -0.35
N ILE A 232 12.39 2.63 -0.65
CA ILE A 232 12.03 1.21 -0.47
C ILE A 232 11.57 0.67 -1.81
N GLU A 233 12.12 -0.46 -2.25
CA GLU A 233 11.72 -1.14 -3.47
C GLU A 233 11.41 -2.62 -3.22
N TRP A 234 10.35 -3.11 -3.84
CA TRP A 234 10.05 -4.55 -3.86
C TRP A 234 9.25 -4.95 -5.10
N PRO A 235 9.55 -6.11 -5.69
CA PRO A 235 8.81 -6.61 -6.85
C PRO A 235 7.48 -7.22 -6.44
N SER A 236 6.48 -7.17 -7.33
CA SER A 236 5.26 -7.96 -7.18
C SER A 236 5.57 -9.47 -7.24
N PRO A 237 4.74 -10.32 -6.60
CA PRO A 237 4.92 -11.77 -6.63
C PRO A 237 4.91 -12.37 -8.06
N ASP A 238 4.07 -11.82 -8.93
CA ASP A 238 3.93 -12.21 -10.35
C ASP A 238 5.00 -11.61 -11.27
N LYS A 239 5.88 -10.73 -10.74
CA LYS A 239 6.93 -10.01 -11.47
C LYS A 239 6.42 -9.06 -12.56
N LEU A 240 5.16 -8.71 -12.56
CA LEU A 240 4.58 -7.76 -13.52
C LEU A 240 4.78 -6.30 -13.11
N TYR A 241 5.05 -6.05 -11.82
CA TYR A 241 5.18 -4.71 -11.25
C TYR A 241 6.39 -4.57 -10.34
N ASP A 242 6.89 -3.35 -10.23
CA ASP A 242 7.74 -2.88 -9.14
C ASP A 242 6.93 -1.93 -8.27
N TYR A 243 6.98 -2.14 -6.96
CA TYR A 243 6.46 -1.24 -5.96
C TYR A 243 7.60 -0.40 -5.42
N ARG A 244 7.37 0.91 -5.26
CA ARG A 244 8.37 1.85 -4.78
C ARG A 244 7.74 2.84 -3.83
N ALA A 245 8.44 3.14 -2.72
CA ALA A 245 8.14 4.25 -1.84
C ALA A 245 9.41 5.11 -1.68
N GLU A 246 9.27 6.43 -1.78
CA GLU A 246 10.38 7.39 -1.84
C GLU A 246 10.18 8.49 -0.79
N ASN A 247 11.28 8.88 -0.13
CA ASN A 247 11.37 9.95 0.86
C ASN A 247 10.33 9.81 1.98
N ILE A 248 10.44 8.73 2.73
CA ILE A 248 9.57 8.46 3.88
C ILE A 248 10.17 9.15 5.09
N SER A 249 9.40 9.97 5.80
CA SER A 249 9.82 10.64 7.03
C SER A 249 8.80 10.44 8.13
N LEU A 250 9.23 9.87 9.26
CA LEU A 250 8.45 9.71 10.48
C LEU A 250 9.06 10.57 11.57
N ARG A 251 8.25 11.40 12.22
CA ARG A 251 8.62 12.21 13.38
C ARG A 251 7.65 11.95 14.54
N SER A 252 8.13 11.32 15.59
CA SER A 252 7.27 10.90 16.69
C SER A 252 6.72 12.06 17.52
N GLY A 253 7.50 13.13 17.75
CA GLY A 253 7.06 14.27 18.55
C GLY A 253 5.76 14.91 18.06
N PRO A 254 5.67 15.36 16.79
CA PRO A 254 4.42 15.89 16.23
C PRO A 254 3.45 14.81 15.74
N GLY A 255 3.79 13.52 15.80
CA GLY A 255 2.95 12.45 15.26
C GLY A 255 2.72 12.54 13.76
N ASN A 256 3.76 12.87 12.98
CA ASN A 256 3.68 13.04 11.54
C ASN A 256 4.42 11.94 10.79
N LEU A 257 3.76 11.38 9.77
CA LEU A 257 4.37 10.49 8.79
C LEU A 257 4.15 11.09 7.39
N SER A 258 5.20 11.28 6.64
CA SER A 258 5.12 11.75 5.25
C SER A 258 5.83 10.79 4.29
N ILE A 259 5.31 10.70 3.07
CA ILE A 259 5.88 9.93 1.97
C ILE A 259 5.73 10.77 0.71
N ASP A 260 6.83 11.14 0.08
CA ASP A 260 6.75 11.98 -1.13
C ASP A 260 6.09 11.25 -2.27
N ARG A 261 6.41 9.97 -2.47
CA ARG A 261 5.83 9.18 -3.55
C ARG A 261 5.70 7.70 -3.19
N VAL A 262 4.54 7.11 -3.54
CA VAL A 262 4.34 5.66 -3.61
C VAL A 262 3.92 5.31 -5.04
N SER A 263 4.59 4.35 -5.68
CA SER A 263 4.33 3.99 -7.06
C SER A 263 4.09 2.50 -7.25
N ILE A 264 3.17 2.18 -8.17
CA ILE A 264 2.99 0.85 -8.76
C ILE A 264 3.40 0.98 -10.23
N ILE A 265 4.57 0.47 -10.57
CA ILE A 265 5.21 0.66 -11.87
C ILE A 265 5.15 -0.66 -12.63
N PRO A 266 4.42 -0.73 -13.75
CA PRO A 266 4.40 -1.93 -14.57
C PRO A 266 5.74 -2.09 -15.29
N ARG A 267 6.31 -3.30 -15.25
CA ARG A 267 7.58 -3.64 -15.90
C ARG A 267 7.49 -3.75 -17.41
N LEU A 268 6.29 -4.01 -17.92
CA LEU A 268 6.02 -4.25 -19.33
C LEU A 268 5.16 -3.12 -19.92
N GLY A 269 5.37 -2.79 -21.17
CA GLY A 269 4.50 -1.92 -21.96
C GLY A 269 3.09 -2.51 -22.11
N GLU A 270 2.12 -1.77 -22.67
CA GLU A 270 0.73 -2.22 -22.78
C GLU A 270 0.62 -3.53 -23.58
N ASN A 271 1.25 -3.59 -24.77
CA ASN A 271 1.21 -4.77 -25.64
C ASN A 271 1.95 -5.97 -25.04
N GLU A 272 3.12 -5.74 -24.46
CA GLU A 272 3.93 -6.78 -23.82
C GLU A 272 3.22 -7.35 -22.59
N PHE A 273 2.58 -6.49 -21.78
CA PHE A 273 1.79 -6.91 -20.63
C PHE A 273 0.65 -7.84 -21.06
N VAL A 274 -0.10 -7.44 -22.11
CA VAL A 274 -1.19 -8.26 -22.67
C VAL A 274 -0.67 -9.61 -23.15
N ASN A 275 0.53 -9.67 -23.72
CA ASN A 275 1.13 -10.94 -24.16
C ASN A 275 1.60 -11.83 -22.99
N ALA A 276 1.96 -11.22 -21.86
CA ALA A 276 2.41 -11.95 -20.68
C ALA A 276 1.28 -12.53 -19.81
N ILE A 277 0.02 -12.11 -20.03
CA ILE A 277 -1.12 -12.57 -19.23
C ILE A 277 -2.00 -13.57 -20.02
N PRO A 278 -2.53 -14.63 -19.36
CA PRO A 278 -3.38 -15.62 -20.02
C PRO A 278 -4.81 -15.13 -20.28
N THR A 279 -5.34 -14.28 -19.43
CA THR A 279 -6.71 -13.77 -19.45
C THR A 279 -6.76 -12.26 -19.27
N GLN A 280 -7.93 -11.64 -19.49
CA GLN A 280 -8.15 -10.21 -19.28
C GLN A 280 -7.80 -9.78 -17.85
N GLN A 281 -6.78 -8.96 -17.69
CA GLN A 281 -6.37 -8.36 -16.42
C GLN A 281 -6.13 -6.86 -16.62
N ASP A 282 -6.30 -6.10 -15.54
CA ASP A 282 -5.98 -4.68 -15.52
C ASP A 282 -4.48 -4.48 -15.34
N ARG A 283 -3.89 -3.63 -16.18
CA ARG A 283 -2.53 -3.13 -16.02
C ARG A 283 -2.59 -1.78 -15.30
N PHE A 284 -2.00 -1.73 -14.14
CA PHE A 284 -1.97 -0.57 -13.27
C PHE A 284 -0.67 0.23 -13.45
N ASN A 285 -0.79 1.55 -13.54
CA ASN A 285 0.34 2.47 -13.43
C ASN A 285 -0.09 3.61 -12.52
N PHE A 286 0.28 3.50 -11.24
CA PHE A 286 -0.18 4.39 -10.18
C PHE A 286 0.99 5.15 -9.57
N SER A 287 0.77 6.43 -9.29
CA SER A 287 1.66 7.29 -8.52
C SER A 287 0.83 8.10 -7.53
N PHE A 288 1.02 7.83 -6.26
CA PHE A 288 0.52 8.63 -5.14
C PHE A 288 1.62 9.60 -4.73
N ASN A 289 1.33 10.90 -4.68
CA ASN A 289 2.35 11.90 -4.34
C ASN A 289 1.92 12.72 -3.11
N ASN A 290 2.92 13.21 -2.38
CA ASN A 290 2.74 14.05 -1.20
C ASN A 290 1.71 13.47 -0.22
N ILE A 291 1.98 12.24 0.22
CA ILE A 291 1.16 11.56 1.22
C ILE A 291 1.61 12.04 2.60
N VAL A 292 0.69 12.64 3.36
CA VAL A 292 0.97 13.15 4.71
C VAL A 292 -0.08 12.63 5.67
N PHE A 293 0.36 11.95 6.71
CA PHE A 293 -0.47 11.57 7.84
C PHE A 293 -0.19 12.52 9.01
N SER A 294 -1.24 13.05 9.60
CA SER A 294 -1.20 13.90 10.79
C SER A 294 -1.94 13.24 11.95
N ASP A 295 -1.55 13.58 13.16
CA ASP A 295 -2.09 12.98 14.40
C ASP A 295 -1.92 11.45 14.39
N VAL A 296 -0.74 10.97 14.02
CA VAL A 296 -0.40 9.55 14.03
C VAL A 296 -0.17 9.09 15.46
N ASP A 297 -0.90 8.06 15.87
CA ASP A 297 -0.68 7.38 17.16
C ASP A 297 0.55 6.45 17.02
N ILE A 298 1.71 7.03 17.29
CA ILE A 298 3.01 6.35 17.09
C ILE A 298 3.11 5.10 17.98
N GLN A 299 2.53 5.13 19.18
CA GLN A 299 2.57 4.02 20.13
C GLN A 299 1.90 2.74 19.60
N ARG A 300 1.01 2.89 18.63
CA ARG A 300 0.31 1.76 18.01
C ARG A 300 1.04 1.15 16.80
N LEU A 301 2.06 1.81 16.25
CA LEU A 301 2.76 1.30 15.07
C LEU A 301 3.45 -0.06 15.30
N PRO A 302 4.05 -0.35 16.47
CA PRO A 302 4.62 -1.68 16.73
C PRO A 302 3.57 -2.80 16.75
N ASP A 303 2.32 -2.47 17.10
CA ASP A 303 1.19 -3.41 17.08
C ASP A 303 0.59 -3.57 15.67
N GLU A 304 1.27 -3.00 14.65
CA GLU A 304 0.80 -2.98 13.25
C GLU A 304 -0.55 -2.31 13.09
N TYR A 305 -0.77 -1.28 13.87
CA TYR A 305 -1.97 -0.48 13.85
C TYR A 305 -1.63 0.98 13.50
N LEU A 306 -1.94 1.40 12.28
CA LEU A 306 -1.82 2.78 11.83
C LEU A 306 -3.10 3.55 12.18
N LYS A 307 -3.05 4.33 13.27
CA LYS A 307 -4.12 5.24 13.63
C LYS A 307 -3.70 6.68 13.35
N ALA A 308 -4.51 7.41 12.59
CA ALA A 308 -4.22 8.79 12.23
C ALA A 308 -5.49 9.65 12.20
N GLY A 309 -5.32 10.94 12.46
CA GLY A 309 -6.40 11.92 12.35
C GLY A 309 -6.73 12.20 10.88
N THR A 310 -5.72 12.57 10.11
CA THR A 310 -5.88 12.92 8.70
C THR A 310 -4.78 12.28 7.86
N MET A 311 -5.14 11.82 6.65
CA MET A 311 -4.24 11.46 5.57
C MET A 311 -4.52 12.38 4.39
N THR A 312 -3.56 13.15 3.96
CA THR A 312 -3.66 13.95 2.74
C THR A 312 -2.86 13.29 1.62
N ILE A 313 -3.46 13.17 0.44
CA ILE A 313 -2.81 12.67 -0.78
C ILE A 313 -2.82 13.83 -1.78
N GLY A 314 -1.64 14.24 -2.23
CA GLY A 314 -1.45 15.31 -3.18
C GLY A 314 -1.76 14.90 -4.62
N ARG A 315 -1.25 15.66 -5.58
CA ARG A 315 -1.44 15.41 -7.01
C ARG A 315 -0.95 14.03 -7.42
N SER A 316 -1.88 13.10 -7.61
CA SER A 316 -1.62 11.70 -7.90
C SER A 316 -2.14 11.30 -9.29
N SER A 317 -1.65 10.20 -9.83
CA SER A 317 -2.04 9.71 -11.15
C SER A 317 -2.36 8.21 -11.09
N PHE A 318 -3.54 7.84 -11.57
CA PHE A 318 -4.04 6.46 -11.60
C PHE A 318 -4.42 6.10 -13.01
N LYS A 319 -3.59 5.30 -13.68
CA LYS A 319 -3.86 4.85 -15.05
C LYS A 319 -4.09 3.34 -15.05
N ILE A 320 -5.25 2.96 -15.57
CA ILE A 320 -5.67 1.56 -15.70
C ILE A 320 -5.84 1.27 -17.18
N TYR A 321 -5.21 0.20 -17.66
CA TYR A 321 -5.37 -0.28 -19.02
C TYR A 321 -5.86 -1.72 -19.03
N ARG A 322 -6.82 -2.02 -19.92
CA ARG A 322 -7.35 -3.36 -20.17
C ARG A 322 -7.45 -3.62 -21.65
N ASP A 323 -7.09 -4.83 -22.08
CA ASP A 323 -7.32 -5.33 -23.45
C ASP A 323 -8.41 -6.41 -23.41
N LEU A 324 -9.49 -6.19 -24.16
CA LEU A 324 -10.60 -7.13 -24.27
C LEU A 324 -10.33 -8.25 -25.29
N ALA A 325 -9.21 -8.23 -26.03
CA ALA A 325 -8.87 -9.28 -26.99
C ALA A 325 -8.46 -10.60 -26.33
N ARG A 326 -8.02 -10.56 -25.05
CA ARG A 326 -7.71 -11.78 -24.30
C ARG A 326 -8.97 -12.51 -23.85
N PRO A 327 -8.91 -13.84 -23.64
CA PRO A 327 -10.02 -14.59 -23.06
C PRO A 327 -10.50 -13.96 -21.74
N ARG A 328 -11.81 -14.02 -21.50
CA ARG A 328 -12.39 -13.46 -20.27
C ARG A 328 -11.85 -14.19 -19.04
N ASP A 329 -11.48 -13.41 -18.02
CA ASP A 329 -11.19 -13.95 -16.68
C ASP A 329 -12.49 -14.47 -16.06
N LYS A 330 -12.45 -15.73 -15.59
CA LYS A 330 -13.58 -16.38 -14.90
C LYS A 330 -13.49 -16.25 -13.37
N LYS A 331 -12.53 -15.47 -12.86
CA LYS A 331 -12.38 -15.28 -11.41
C LYS A 331 -13.66 -14.69 -10.83
N ASN A 332 -14.20 -15.34 -9.79
CA ASN A 332 -15.27 -14.77 -8.97
C ASN A 332 -14.71 -13.59 -8.17
N ARG A 333 -15.31 -12.41 -8.34
CA ARG A 333 -14.93 -11.14 -7.69
C ARG A 333 -15.95 -10.69 -6.64
N VAL A 334 -16.79 -11.59 -6.15
CA VAL A 334 -17.61 -11.33 -4.97
C VAL A 334 -16.68 -11.13 -3.78
N GLY A 335 -16.85 -10.03 -3.04
CA GLY A 335 -15.91 -9.65 -1.96
C GLY A 335 -14.69 -8.82 -2.40
N ASP A 336 -14.53 -8.55 -3.71
CA ASP A 336 -13.38 -7.78 -4.25
C ASP A 336 -13.70 -6.27 -4.44
N TYR A 337 -14.76 -5.72 -3.84
CA TYR A 337 -15.01 -4.28 -3.93
C TYR A 337 -13.98 -3.47 -3.12
N PRO A 338 -13.69 -2.20 -3.49
CA PRO A 338 -12.68 -1.40 -2.83
C PRO A 338 -12.79 -1.37 -1.31
N HIS A 339 -14.00 -1.27 -0.76
CA HIS A 339 -14.23 -1.25 0.68
C HIS A 339 -14.13 -2.64 1.35
N GLN A 340 -14.29 -3.73 0.59
CA GLN A 340 -14.16 -5.11 1.07
C GLN A 340 -12.70 -5.54 1.12
N VAL A 341 -11.90 -5.19 0.09
CA VAL A 341 -10.47 -5.56 0.04
C VAL A 341 -9.60 -4.79 1.04
N LEU A 342 -10.14 -3.76 1.71
CA LEU A 342 -9.46 -3.13 2.84
C LEU A 342 -9.14 -4.14 3.94
N ASP A 343 -9.98 -5.16 4.09
CA ASP A 343 -9.81 -6.23 5.08
C ASP A 343 -8.65 -7.18 4.76
N ASP A 344 -8.21 -7.22 3.50
CA ASP A 344 -7.06 -8.02 3.04
C ASP A 344 -5.71 -7.32 3.29
N ILE A 345 -5.72 -6.03 3.67
CA ILE A 345 -4.51 -5.29 3.99
C ILE A 345 -3.93 -5.87 5.30
N PRO A 346 -2.65 -6.31 5.31
CA PRO A 346 -2.06 -6.99 6.46
C PRO A 346 -1.64 -6.05 7.59
N LEU A 347 -2.07 -4.82 7.56
CA LEU A 347 -1.90 -3.77 8.56
C LEU A 347 -3.29 -3.32 9.00
N PHE A 348 -3.55 -3.25 10.30
CA PHE A 348 -4.75 -2.58 10.79
C PHE A 348 -4.59 -1.07 10.66
N PHE A 349 -5.65 -0.40 10.24
CA PHE A 349 -5.64 1.05 10.20
C PHE A 349 -7.00 1.66 10.54
N ASN A 350 -6.94 2.88 11.07
CA ASN A 350 -8.08 3.74 11.34
C ASN A 350 -7.68 5.19 11.07
N ILE A 351 -8.11 5.72 9.93
CA ILE A 351 -7.86 7.09 9.51
C ILE A 351 -9.19 7.81 9.47
N ARG A 352 -9.36 8.81 10.36
CA ARG A 352 -10.63 9.53 10.49
C ARG A 352 -11.03 10.23 9.20
N LYS A 353 -10.06 10.82 8.49
CA LYS A 353 -10.30 11.60 7.27
C LYS A 353 -9.17 11.41 6.27
N VAL A 354 -9.52 11.07 5.03
CA VAL A 354 -8.60 11.08 3.88
C VAL A 354 -9.00 12.24 2.97
N ILE A 355 -8.03 13.05 2.56
CA ILE A 355 -8.19 14.17 1.64
C ILE A 355 -7.37 13.90 0.39
N VAL A 356 -8.03 13.80 -0.75
CA VAL A 356 -7.40 13.67 -2.07
C VAL A 356 -7.45 15.02 -2.77
N ARG A 357 -6.32 15.46 -3.36
CA ARG A 357 -6.21 16.77 -4.01
C ARG A 357 -5.68 16.64 -5.43
N ASN A 358 -6.38 17.26 -6.36
CA ASN A 358 -5.97 17.52 -7.74
C ASN A 358 -5.32 16.31 -8.44
N SER A 359 -5.94 15.15 -8.31
CA SER A 359 -5.45 13.90 -8.88
C SER A 359 -6.02 13.66 -10.27
N PHE A 360 -5.41 12.75 -11.01
CA PHE A 360 -5.83 12.34 -12.36
C PHE A 360 -6.15 10.84 -12.36
N VAL A 361 -7.28 10.47 -12.97
CA VAL A 361 -7.67 9.07 -13.15
C VAL A 361 -7.96 8.81 -14.62
N GLU A 362 -7.37 7.77 -15.19
CA GLU A 362 -7.62 7.30 -16.55
C GLU A 362 -7.94 5.80 -16.54
N TYR A 363 -9.04 5.46 -17.19
CA TYR A 363 -9.33 4.08 -17.58
C TYR A 363 -9.29 3.98 -19.10
N LYS A 364 -8.39 3.18 -19.64
CA LYS A 364 -8.21 2.92 -21.07
C LYS A 364 -8.54 1.47 -21.35
N GLU A 365 -9.46 1.23 -22.29
CA GLU A 365 -9.86 -0.12 -22.68
C GLU A 365 -9.73 -0.30 -24.19
N ARG A 366 -9.04 -1.34 -24.61
CA ARG A 366 -8.94 -1.73 -26.01
C ARG A 366 -10.06 -2.69 -26.37
N ASN A 367 -10.88 -2.30 -27.33
CA ASN A 367 -12.00 -3.09 -27.81
C ASN A 367 -11.51 -4.32 -28.61
N HIS A 368 -12.12 -5.48 -28.38
CA HIS A 368 -11.74 -6.73 -29.06
C HIS A 368 -12.15 -6.77 -30.54
N ILE A 369 -13.16 -5.98 -30.95
CA ILE A 369 -13.69 -5.93 -32.31
C ILE A 369 -12.99 -4.84 -33.13
N THR A 370 -13.09 -3.58 -32.66
CA THR A 370 -12.53 -2.43 -33.37
C THR A 370 -11.01 -2.36 -33.27
N ARG A 371 -10.41 -3.02 -32.29
CA ARG A 371 -8.99 -2.92 -31.92
C ARG A 371 -8.55 -1.51 -31.51
N GLN A 372 -9.47 -0.58 -31.45
CA GLN A 372 -9.24 0.78 -30.97
C GLN A 372 -9.37 0.87 -29.46
N SER A 373 -8.77 1.88 -28.86
CA SER A 373 -8.82 2.12 -27.42
C SER A 373 -9.69 3.32 -27.10
N GLY A 374 -10.73 3.10 -26.33
CA GLY A 374 -11.49 4.18 -25.67
C GLY A 374 -10.84 4.58 -24.35
N LYS A 375 -11.00 5.85 -23.97
CA LYS A 375 -10.46 6.39 -22.73
C LYS A 375 -11.53 7.16 -21.97
N VAL A 376 -11.65 6.85 -20.67
CA VAL A 376 -12.39 7.66 -19.71
C VAL A 376 -11.40 8.36 -18.81
N GLN A 377 -11.48 9.68 -18.73
CA GLN A 377 -10.52 10.49 -17.99
C GLN A 377 -11.24 11.43 -17.02
N PHE A 378 -10.70 11.49 -15.79
CA PHE A 378 -11.17 12.37 -14.74
C PHE A 378 -9.99 13.25 -14.31
N TYR A 379 -10.11 14.52 -14.56
CA TYR A 379 -9.11 15.55 -14.22
C TYR A 379 -9.49 16.24 -12.92
N SER A 380 -8.48 16.79 -12.25
CA SER A 380 -8.66 17.57 -11.02
C SER A 380 -9.52 16.84 -10.00
N VAL A 381 -9.28 15.54 -9.82
CA VAL A 381 -10.00 14.71 -8.85
C VAL A 381 -9.68 15.20 -7.44
N ASN A 382 -10.69 15.67 -6.73
CA ASN A 382 -10.63 16.05 -5.33
C ASN A 382 -11.63 15.21 -4.55
N GLY A 383 -11.28 14.84 -3.34
CA GLY A 383 -12.17 14.02 -2.53
C GLY A 383 -11.91 14.10 -1.05
N THR A 384 -12.95 13.82 -0.28
CA THR A 384 -12.86 13.59 1.15
C THR A 384 -13.50 12.25 1.45
N ILE A 385 -12.74 11.39 2.14
CA ILE A 385 -13.22 10.09 2.64
C ILE A 385 -13.19 10.15 4.16
N THR A 386 -14.27 9.77 4.81
CA THR A 386 -14.37 9.70 6.27
C THR A 386 -14.50 8.26 6.72
N ASN A 387 -13.94 7.96 7.89
CA ASN A 387 -13.95 6.63 8.48
C ASN A 387 -13.29 5.56 7.57
N PHE A 388 -12.09 5.87 7.08
CA PHE A 388 -11.29 4.95 6.28
C PHE A 388 -10.56 3.96 7.19
N THR A 389 -11.12 2.74 7.31
CA THR A 389 -10.65 1.76 8.29
C THR A 389 -10.91 0.32 7.86
N ASN A 390 -10.08 -0.62 8.34
CA ASN A 390 -10.32 -2.06 8.32
C ASN A 390 -10.46 -2.66 9.72
N ASP A 391 -10.61 -1.83 10.76
CA ASP A 391 -10.80 -2.30 12.14
C ASP A 391 -12.27 -2.63 12.41
N LYS A 392 -12.57 -3.92 12.48
CA LYS A 392 -13.92 -4.47 12.76
C LYS A 392 -14.42 -4.17 14.17
N LYS A 393 -13.54 -3.76 15.10
CA LYS A 393 -13.92 -3.48 16.49
C LYS A 393 -14.56 -2.11 16.66
N LEU A 394 -14.36 -1.19 15.70
CA LEU A 394 -14.97 0.14 15.75
C LEU A 394 -16.49 0.06 15.63
N SER A 395 -17.21 0.93 16.34
CA SER A 395 -18.67 1.01 16.31
C SER A 395 -19.22 1.52 14.98
N ASN A 396 -18.57 2.56 14.41
CA ASN A 396 -18.97 3.11 13.11
C ASN A 396 -18.51 2.19 11.96
N LYS A 397 -19.48 1.63 11.24
CA LYS A 397 -19.27 0.74 10.09
C LYS A 397 -19.57 1.42 8.75
N VAL A 398 -19.68 2.74 8.72
CA VAL A 398 -20.01 3.48 7.51
C VAL A 398 -18.82 4.34 7.09
N MET A 399 -18.30 4.08 5.90
CA MET A 399 -17.31 4.92 5.22
C MET A 399 -18.01 5.77 4.17
N GLN A 400 -17.79 7.07 4.16
CA GLN A 400 -18.34 7.99 3.16
C GLN A 400 -17.22 8.59 2.32
N ALA A 401 -17.48 8.77 1.02
CA ALA A 401 -16.57 9.45 0.11
C ALA A 401 -17.32 10.44 -0.77
N ALA A 402 -16.97 11.73 -0.64
CA ALA A 402 -17.45 12.79 -1.51
C ALA A 402 -16.32 13.16 -2.49
N ILE A 403 -16.57 12.99 -3.79
CA ILE A 403 -15.55 13.15 -4.84
C ILE A 403 -16.06 14.11 -5.90
N THR A 404 -15.21 15.04 -6.32
CA THR A 404 -15.43 15.96 -7.43
C THR A 404 -14.32 15.80 -8.46
N SER A 405 -14.63 15.97 -9.74
CA SER A 405 -13.66 15.95 -10.83
C SER A 405 -14.18 16.68 -12.06
N ASN A 406 -13.31 16.90 -13.04
CA ASN A 406 -13.67 17.29 -14.39
C ASN A 406 -13.65 16.04 -15.29
N PHE A 407 -14.83 15.59 -15.71
CA PHE A 407 -15.00 14.47 -16.63
C PHE A 407 -14.59 14.89 -18.04
N LEU A 408 -13.66 14.12 -18.65
CA LEU A 408 -13.04 14.41 -19.95
C LEU A 408 -12.44 15.83 -20.07
N ASN A 409 -12.12 16.49 -18.97
CA ASN A 409 -11.72 17.90 -18.90
C ASN A 409 -12.75 18.87 -19.53
N LYS A 410 -14.02 18.51 -19.54
CA LYS A 410 -15.12 19.24 -20.19
C LYS A 410 -16.22 19.65 -19.22
N THR A 411 -16.60 18.76 -18.29
CA THR A 411 -17.76 18.98 -17.44
C THR A 411 -17.50 18.53 -16.00
N PRO A 412 -18.08 19.22 -14.99
CA PRO A 412 -17.96 18.78 -13.61
C PRO A 412 -18.72 17.47 -13.39
N LEU A 413 -18.08 16.57 -12.64
CA LEU A 413 -18.67 15.36 -12.08
C LEU A 413 -18.57 15.42 -10.56
N LYS A 414 -19.68 15.15 -9.88
CA LYS A 414 -19.75 15.02 -8.42
C LYS A 414 -20.33 13.67 -8.08
N THR A 415 -19.73 12.96 -7.13
CA THR A 415 -20.24 11.68 -6.64
C THR A 415 -20.13 11.61 -5.13
N ASN A 416 -21.13 11.00 -4.49
CA ASN A 416 -21.13 10.67 -3.08
C ASN A 416 -21.33 9.16 -2.95
N TRP A 417 -20.44 8.52 -2.22
CA TRP A 417 -20.45 7.11 -1.94
C TRP A 417 -20.66 6.88 -0.46
N THR A 418 -21.49 5.90 -0.15
CA THR A 418 -21.64 5.37 1.20
C THR A 418 -21.33 3.87 1.14
N PHE A 419 -20.27 3.45 1.81
CA PHE A 419 -19.88 2.05 1.90
C PHE A 419 -20.19 1.52 3.28
N TYR A 420 -20.92 0.41 3.34
CA TYR A 420 -21.24 -0.28 4.58
C TYR A 420 -20.14 -1.31 4.86
N LEU A 421 -19.14 -0.89 5.63
CA LEU A 421 -17.96 -1.70 5.94
C LEU A 421 -18.36 -3.02 6.61
N PHE A 422 -17.71 -4.10 6.21
CA PHE A 422 -17.91 -5.45 6.73
C PHE A 422 -19.31 -6.02 6.51
N HIS A 423 -20.13 -5.38 5.70
CA HIS A 423 -21.44 -5.93 5.34
C HIS A 423 -21.25 -7.19 4.47
N PRO A 424 -21.91 -8.34 4.80
CA PRO A 424 -21.61 -9.63 4.17
C PRO A 424 -21.90 -9.70 2.67
N LYS A 425 -22.67 -8.77 2.14
CA LYS A 425 -22.98 -8.65 0.70
C LYS A 425 -22.34 -7.41 0.07
N GLY A 426 -21.34 -6.78 0.68
CA GLY A 426 -20.65 -5.63 0.13
C GLY A 426 -21.57 -4.46 -0.25
N LYS A 427 -22.56 -4.12 0.61
CA LYS A 427 -23.54 -3.06 0.36
C LYS A 427 -22.87 -1.69 0.20
N PHE A 428 -23.36 -0.89 -0.75
CA PHE A 428 -22.97 0.50 -0.96
C PHE A 428 -24.10 1.31 -1.60
N ASP A 429 -24.05 2.63 -1.43
CA ASP A 429 -24.91 3.59 -2.13
C ASP A 429 -24.05 4.57 -2.92
N LEU A 430 -24.53 5.02 -4.06
CA LEU A 430 -23.85 5.95 -4.96
C LEU A 430 -24.84 6.96 -5.50
N THR A 431 -24.64 8.23 -5.16
CA THR A 431 -25.34 9.36 -5.82
C THR A 431 -24.35 10.20 -6.60
N GLY A 432 -24.80 10.85 -7.66
CA GLY A 432 -23.93 11.73 -8.40
C GLY A 432 -24.63 12.58 -9.45
N SER A 433 -23.85 13.54 -9.97
CA SER A 433 -24.29 14.41 -11.07
C SER A 433 -23.14 14.68 -12.03
N ILE A 434 -23.48 14.74 -13.32
CA ILE A 434 -22.62 15.21 -14.40
C ILE A 434 -23.26 16.50 -14.94
N GLY A 435 -22.47 17.55 -15.05
CA GLY A 435 -22.92 18.83 -15.60
C GLY A 435 -23.07 18.82 -17.12
N ALA A 436 -23.26 20.00 -17.68
CA ALA A 436 -23.48 20.21 -19.11
C ALA A 436 -22.24 19.78 -19.94
N ILE A 437 -22.51 19.13 -21.11
CA ILE A 437 -21.48 18.75 -22.07
C ILE A 437 -22.07 18.53 -23.45
N ASP A 438 -21.34 18.94 -24.48
CA ASP A 438 -21.70 18.65 -25.87
C ASP A 438 -21.56 17.16 -26.18
N GLY A 439 -22.57 16.61 -26.88
CA GLY A 439 -22.61 15.19 -27.20
C GLY A 439 -21.36 14.70 -27.94
N GLN A 440 -20.89 15.49 -28.92
CA GLN A 440 -19.68 15.15 -29.71
C GLN A 440 -18.43 15.00 -28.86
N ALA A 441 -18.31 15.67 -27.70
CA ALA A 441 -17.19 15.50 -26.79
C ALA A 441 -17.09 14.08 -26.20
N LEU A 442 -18.19 13.32 -26.23
CA LEU A 442 -18.23 11.93 -25.76
C LEU A 442 -17.75 10.92 -26.83
N ASN A 443 -17.51 11.34 -28.07
CA ASN A 443 -17.08 10.43 -29.16
C ASN A 443 -15.71 9.81 -28.92
N SER A 444 -14.83 10.51 -28.18
CA SER A 444 -13.55 9.92 -27.73
C SER A 444 -13.72 8.62 -26.92
N LEU A 445 -14.90 8.40 -26.35
CA LEU A 445 -15.31 7.21 -25.63
C LEU A 445 -16.25 6.34 -26.46
N ALA A 446 -17.27 6.93 -27.11
CA ALA A 446 -18.34 6.20 -27.78
C ALA A 446 -17.85 5.44 -29.00
N GLU A 447 -17.10 6.09 -29.90
CA GLU A 447 -16.63 5.51 -31.16
C GLU A 447 -15.66 4.32 -30.98
N PRO A 448 -14.61 4.40 -30.14
CA PRO A 448 -13.74 3.25 -29.93
C PRO A 448 -14.43 2.07 -29.25
N MET A 449 -15.42 2.35 -28.40
CA MET A 449 -16.05 1.34 -27.55
C MET A 449 -17.31 0.73 -28.17
N GLY A 450 -17.90 1.38 -29.18
CA GLY A 450 -19.13 0.95 -29.80
C GLY A 450 -19.25 1.35 -31.28
N PRO A 451 -20.31 0.94 -31.95
CA PRO A 451 -20.55 1.27 -33.35
C PRO A 451 -21.38 2.57 -33.48
N ALA A 452 -21.20 3.55 -32.60
CA ALA A 452 -22.02 4.75 -32.57
C ALA A 452 -21.16 6.01 -32.45
N SER A 453 -21.53 7.04 -33.22
CA SER A 453 -21.02 8.41 -33.11
C SER A 453 -22.15 9.35 -32.73
N ILE A 454 -21.90 10.31 -31.86
CA ILE A 454 -22.82 11.34 -31.48
C ILE A 454 -22.57 12.54 -32.39
N GLU A 455 -23.47 12.76 -33.36
CA GLU A 455 -23.33 13.79 -34.38
C GLU A 455 -23.79 15.18 -33.86
N GLY A 456 -24.69 15.18 -32.85
CA GLY A 456 -25.21 16.39 -32.25
C GLY A 456 -25.88 16.14 -30.93
N GLY A 457 -26.24 17.24 -30.29
CA GLY A 457 -26.97 17.25 -29.03
C GLY A 457 -26.15 17.78 -27.85
N HIS A 458 -26.87 18.21 -26.84
CA HIS A 458 -26.32 18.80 -25.65
C HIS A 458 -26.90 18.10 -24.41
N LEU A 459 -26.05 17.59 -23.54
CA LEU A 459 -26.43 17.17 -22.21
C LEU A 459 -26.43 18.37 -21.31
N ASN A 460 -27.57 18.71 -20.71
CA ASN A 460 -27.68 19.82 -19.75
C ASN A 460 -27.26 19.34 -18.34
N GLU A 461 -27.75 18.17 -17.92
CA GLU A 461 -27.42 17.54 -16.65
C GLU A 461 -27.78 16.06 -16.67
N MET A 462 -26.99 15.25 -15.99
CA MET A 462 -27.38 13.89 -15.63
C MET A 462 -27.21 13.68 -14.14
N THR A 463 -28.22 13.12 -13.46
CA THR A 463 -28.15 12.72 -12.06
C THR A 463 -28.49 11.25 -11.91
N PHE A 464 -27.94 10.63 -10.90
CA PHE A 464 -28.22 9.22 -10.56
C PHE A 464 -28.22 9.01 -9.03
N ASP A 465 -29.11 8.11 -8.60
CA ASP A 465 -29.20 7.62 -7.22
C ASP A 465 -29.33 6.10 -7.25
N LEU A 466 -28.28 5.42 -6.82
CA LEU A 466 -28.07 4.02 -7.05
C LEU A 466 -27.67 3.30 -5.76
N HIS A 467 -28.25 2.09 -5.55
CA HIS A 467 -28.01 1.22 -4.41
C HIS A 467 -27.48 -0.13 -4.91
N GLY A 468 -26.33 -0.54 -4.44
CA GLY A 468 -25.66 -1.72 -4.94
C GLY A 468 -25.16 -2.68 -3.85
N ASN A 469 -24.86 -3.88 -4.31
CA ASN A 469 -24.21 -4.92 -3.52
C ASN A 469 -23.43 -5.86 -4.44
N ASP A 470 -22.90 -6.95 -3.90
CA ASP A 470 -22.13 -7.95 -4.64
C ASP A 470 -22.89 -8.64 -5.79
N TYR A 471 -24.20 -8.51 -5.87
CA TYR A 471 -25.02 -9.28 -6.82
C TYR A 471 -25.85 -8.41 -7.75
N SER A 472 -26.18 -7.19 -7.37
CA SER A 472 -27.03 -6.32 -8.17
C SER A 472 -26.88 -4.85 -7.80
N MET A 473 -27.38 -4.00 -8.68
CA MET A 473 -27.49 -2.55 -8.47
C MET A 473 -28.84 -2.05 -9.02
N ASN A 474 -29.50 -1.20 -8.29
CA ASN A 474 -30.79 -0.60 -8.67
C ASN A 474 -30.85 0.86 -8.26
N GLY A 475 -31.79 1.60 -8.81
CA GLY A 475 -32.03 3.02 -8.49
C GLY A 475 -32.58 3.79 -9.67
N THR A 476 -32.26 5.06 -9.74
CA THR A 476 -32.76 6.00 -10.75
C THR A 476 -31.64 6.70 -11.51
N VAL A 477 -31.87 6.95 -12.79
CA VAL A 477 -31.06 7.83 -13.64
C VAL A 477 -31.98 8.84 -14.31
N LYS A 478 -31.64 10.12 -14.16
CA LYS A 478 -32.30 11.24 -14.83
C LYS A 478 -31.27 11.93 -15.73
N MET A 479 -31.58 12.09 -17.01
CA MET A 479 -30.73 12.77 -17.98
C MET A 479 -31.54 13.82 -18.71
N LEU A 480 -31.16 15.10 -18.57
CA LEU A 480 -31.74 16.26 -19.26
C LEU A 480 -30.85 16.57 -20.46
N TYR A 481 -31.40 16.47 -21.66
CA TYR A 481 -30.66 16.70 -22.90
C TYR A 481 -31.57 17.18 -24.02
N GLU A 482 -30.98 17.78 -25.03
CA GLU A 482 -31.69 18.32 -26.18
C GLU A 482 -30.93 18.03 -27.48
N ASN A 483 -31.70 17.95 -28.57
CA ASN A 483 -31.20 17.80 -29.94
C ASN A 483 -30.23 16.65 -30.16
N LEU A 484 -30.40 15.56 -29.41
CA LEU A 484 -29.53 14.38 -29.55
C LEU A 484 -29.65 13.75 -30.93
N ASP A 485 -28.53 13.65 -31.62
CA ASP A 485 -28.39 12.99 -32.90
C ASP A 485 -27.25 11.95 -32.82
N VAL A 486 -27.53 10.71 -33.21
CA VAL A 486 -26.60 9.60 -33.11
C VAL A 486 -26.55 8.85 -34.44
N ALA A 487 -25.37 8.79 -35.03
CA ALA A 487 -25.10 7.98 -36.21
C ALA A 487 -24.52 6.62 -35.80
N LEU A 488 -24.85 5.60 -36.57
CA LEU A 488 -24.23 4.30 -36.45
C LEU A 488 -23.06 4.20 -37.41
N LEU A 489 -21.88 3.87 -36.87
CA LEU A 489 -20.68 3.74 -37.68
C LEU A 489 -20.71 2.41 -38.44
N GLU A 490 -20.51 2.46 -39.76
CA GLU A 490 -20.27 1.25 -40.57
C GLU A 490 -19.00 0.57 -40.09
N LYS A 491 -19.07 -0.75 -39.92
CA LYS A 491 -17.90 -1.53 -39.50
C LYS A 491 -16.93 -1.81 -40.65
N ASP A 492 -15.67 -1.57 -40.36
CA ASP A 492 -14.56 -2.04 -41.16
C ASP A 492 -14.51 -3.59 -41.29
N LYS A 493 -13.87 -4.06 -42.36
CA LYS A 493 -13.81 -5.43 -42.88
C LYS A 493 -13.27 -6.53 -41.97
N GLY A 494 -13.61 -6.56 -40.68
CA GLY A 494 -13.13 -7.58 -39.74
C GLY A 494 -14.21 -8.14 -38.80
N ALA A 495 -15.45 -7.70 -38.92
CA ALA A 495 -16.53 -8.14 -38.03
C ALA A 495 -17.10 -9.51 -38.49
N THR A 496 -17.32 -10.40 -37.52
CA THR A 496 -17.99 -11.70 -37.77
C THR A 496 -19.44 -11.51 -38.17
N GLU A 497 -20.03 -12.53 -38.82
CA GLU A 497 -21.45 -12.50 -39.23
C GLU A 497 -22.42 -12.30 -38.06
N THR A 498 -22.05 -12.80 -36.87
CA THR A 498 -22.80 -12.60 -35.62
C THR A 498 -22.76 -11.14 -35.16
N ASP A 499 -21.64 -10.49 -35.34
CA ASP A 499 -21.48 -9.05 -35.02
C ASP A 499 -22.29 -8.18 -35.98
N LYS A 500 -22.35 -8.55 -37.26
CA LYS A 500 -23.16 -7.86 -38.27
C LYS A 500 -24.65 -8.01 -37.99
N LYS A 501 -25.13 -9.21 -37.66
CA LYS A 501 -26.52 -9.46 -37.26
C LYS A 501 -26.92 -8.70 -36.00
N PHE A 502 -26.04 -8.61 -35.00
CA PHE A 502 -26.25 -7.85 -33.79
C PHE A 502 -26.39 -6.34 -34.08
N LEU A 503 -25.55 -5.79 -34.96
CA LEU A 503 -25.61 -4.40 -35.38
C LEU A 503 -26.86 -4.07 -36.21
N THR A 504 -27.21 -4.95 -37.16
CA THR A 504 -28.41 -4.77 -38.01
C THR A 504 -29.69 -4.84 -37.18
N SER A 505 -29.73 -5.68 -36.13
CA SER A 505 -30.86 -5.76 -35.20
C SER A 505 -30.94 -4.53 -34.26
N LEU A 506 -29.80 -3.93 -33.95
CA LEU A 506 -29.74 -2.65 -33.25
C LEU A 506 -30.32 -1.51 -34.09
N ILE A 507 -30.01 -1.47 -35.39
CA ILE A 507 -30.41 -0.41 -36.31
C ILE A 507 -31.92 -0.43 -36.61
N ALA A 508 -32.50 -1.63 -36.80
CA ALA A 508 -33.85 -1.80 -37.30
C ALA A 508 -34.97 -1.34 -36.35
N ASN A 509 -34.68 -1.11 -35.06
CA ASN A 509 -35.70 -0.89 -34.03
C ASN A 509 -35.51 0.36 -33.14
N PHE A 510 -34.60 1.31 -33.51
CA PHE A 510 -34.36 2.46 -32.66
C PHE A 510 -35.02 3.78 -33.16
N ILE A 511 -36.03 4.21 -32.45
CA ILE A 511 -36.46 5.61 -32.46
C ILE A 511 -35.77 6.30 -31.28
N ILE A 512 -34.62 6.95 -31.52
CA ILE A 512 -33.93 7.73 -30.49
C ILE A 512 -34.75 8.98 -30.21
N LYS A 513 -35.12 9.17 -28.94
CA LYS A 513 -35.78 10.41 -28.50
C LYS A 513 -34.74 11.54 -28.47
N LYS A 514 -35.01 12.60 -29.22
CA LYS A 514 -34.05 13.71 -29.44
C LYS A 514 -33.84 14.60 -28.21
N SER A 515 -34.83 14.64 -27.27
CA SER A 515 -34.77 15.53 -26.10
C SER A 515 -35.43 14.90 -24.86
N ASN A 516 -35.05 15.36 -23.67
CA ASN A 516 -35.69 15.06 -22.40
C ASN A 516 -35.60 16.28 -21.45
N PRO A 517 -36.68 16.97 -21.14
CA PRO A 517 -38.03 16.77 -21.70
C PRO A 517 -38.11 17.15 -23.19
N LYS A 518 -39.20 16.82 -23.89
CA LYS A 518 -39.49 17.28 -25.22
C LYS A 518 -40.61 18.37 -25.10
N GLY A 519 -40.25 19.62 -25.29
CA GLY A 519 -41.16 20.74 -25.07
C GLY A 519 -41.64 20.77 -23.62
N ASP A 520 -42.95 20.82 -23.43
CA ASP A 520 -43.62 20.84 -22.11
C ASP A 520 -43.89 19.45 -21.50
N ASP A 521 -43.34 18.37 -22.11
CA ASP A 521 -43.52 17.04 -21.59
C ASP A 521 -42.87 16.89 -20.17
N GLU A 522 -43.36 15.95 -19.37
CA GLU A 522 -42.72 15.60 -18.11
C GLU A 522 -41.30 15.02 -18.33
N VAL A 523 -40.41 15.36 -17.41
CA VAL A 523 -39.04 14.82 -17.41
C VAL A 523 -39.07 13.30 -17.21
N ARG A 524 -38.49 12.56 -18.13
CA ARG A 524 -38.33 11.11 -17.99
C ARG A 524 -37.21 10.79 -17.01
N VAL A 525 -37.58 10.03 -15.96
CA VAL A 525 -36.65 9.45 -15.00
C VAL A 525 -36.66 7.93 -15.19
N GLN A 526 -35.53 7.34 -15.42
CA GLN A 526 -35.43 5.92 -15.68
C GLN A 526 -35.14 5.15 -14.40
N GLN A 527 -36.05 4.25 -14.04
CA GLN A 527 -35.78 3.21 -13.04
C GLN A 527 -34.85 2.14 -13.64
N VAL A 528 -33.82 1.79 -12.91
CA VAL A 528 -32.82 0.81 -13.37
C VAL A 528 -32.65 -0.32 -12.36
N HIS A 529 -32.47 -1.51 -12.91
CA HIS A 529 -32.02 -2.69 -12.15
C HIS A 529 -31.06 -3.47 -13.02
N LEU A 530 -29.90 -3.83 -12.48
CA LEU A 530 -28.88 -4.62 -13.18
C LEU A 530 -28.35 -5.71 -12.25
N SER A 531 -28.41 -6.97 -12.68
CA SER A 531 -27.68 -8.07 -12.06
C SER A 531 -26.21 -7.97 -12.37
N ARG A 532 -25.35 -8.14 -11.36
CA ARG A 532 -23.90 -8.07 -11.52
C ARG A 532 -23.38 -9.28 -12.29
N ASN A 533 -22.48 -9.05 -13.22
CA ASN A 533 -21.57 -10.10 -13.65
C ASN A 533 -20.46 -10.23 -12.59
N ILE A 534 -20.46 -11.34 -11.86
CA ILE A 534 -19.57 -11.59 -10.71
C ILE A 534 -18.08 -11.66 -11.08
N ASN A 535 -17.75 -11.76 -12.37
CA ASN A 535 -16.38 -11.73 -12.85
C ASN A 535 -15.89 -10.30 -13.18
N ARG A 536 -16.71 -9.27 -12.91
CA ARG A 536 -16.42 -7.87 -13.22
C ARG A 536 -16.29 -7.00 -11.96
N SER A 537 -15.58 -5.87 -12.12
CA SER A 537 -15.34 -4.91 -11.04
C SER A 537 -16.59 -4.10 -10.66
N LEU A 538 -16.52 -3.37 -9.53
CA LEU A 538 -17.51 -2.39 -9.12
C LEU A 538 -17.78 -1.34 -10.21
N PHE A 539 -16.72 -0.82 -10.83
CA PHE A 539 -16.85 0.18 -11.91
C PHE A 539 -17.67 -0.33 -13.09
N ASN A 540 -17.51 -1.60 -13.45
CA ASN A 540 -18.30 -2.20 -14.51
C ASN A 540 -19.79 -2.26 -14.14
N LEU A 541 -20.11 -2.58 -12.89
CA LEU A 541 -21.49 -2.59 -12.39
C LEU A 541 -22.09 -1.18 -12.45
N CYS A 542 -21.40 -0.19 -11.86
CA CYS A 542 -21.85 1.20 -11.84
C CYS A 542 -22.04 1.75 -13.26
N TRP A 543 -21.01 1.60 -14.11
CA TRP A 543 -21.08 2.08 -15.49
C TRP A 543 -22.23 1.48 -16.27
N LYS A 544 -22.38 0.14 -16.22
CA LYS A 544 -23.47 -0.54 -16.94
C LYS A 544 -24.85 -0.17 -16.41
N THR A 545 -25.00 0.09 -15.12
CA THR A 545 -26.27 0.50 -14.53
C THR A 545 -26.63 1.91 -14.99
N ILE A 546 -25.68 2.86 -14.94
CA ILE A 546 -25.89 4.22 -15.47
C ILE A 546 -26.18 4.18 -16.98
N PHE A 547 -25.41 3.40 -17.74
CA PHE A 547 -25.61 3.25 -19.18
C PHE A 547 -26.97 2.68 -19.55
N LYS A 548 -27.47 1.70 -18.76
CA LYS A 548 -28.85 1.19 -18.90
C LYS A 548 -29.88 2.29 -18.68
N GLY A 549 -29.65 3.18 -17.71
CA GLY A 549 -30.50 4.34 -17.47
C GLY A 549 -30.48 5.33 -18.63
N ILE A 550 -29.29 5.61 -19.19
CA ILE A 550 -29.15 6.45 -20.40
C ILE A 550 -29.94 5.84 -21.56
N GLN A 551 -29.74 4.55 -21.84
CA GLN A 551 -30.47 3.84 -22.91
C GLN A 551 -31.99 3.95 -22.73
N GLY A 552 -32.52 3.72 -21.54
CA GLY A 552 -33.93 3.85 -21.26
C GLY A 552 -34.46 5.28 -21.46
N THR A 553 -33.69 6.29 -21.05
CA THR A 553 -34.04 7.68 -21.20
C THR A 553 -34.11 8.12 -22.67
N VAL A 554 -33.17 7.65 -23.51
CA VAL A 554 -33.19 7.95 -24.96
C VAL A 554 -34.13 7.05 -25.76
N GLY A 555 -34.87 6.16 -25.09
CA GLY A 555 -35.91 5.36 -25.75
C GLY A 555 -35.45 4.01 -26.28
N ILE A 556 -34.25 3.58 -25.91
CA ILE A 556 -33.71 2.24 -26.27
C ILE A 556 -34.27 1.21 -25.28
N ASN A 557 -35.52 0.79 -25.47
CA ASN A 557 -36.12 -0.30 -24.66
C ASN A 557 -35.75 -1.65 -25.27
N ARG A 558 -34.92 -2.41 -24.59
CA ARG A 558 -34.77 -3.85 -24.85
C ARG A 558 -36.01 -4.61 -24.34
N SER A 559 -37.10 -4.58 -25.09
CA SER A 559 -38.14 -5.58 -24.96
C SER A 559 -37.86 -6.68 -25.99
N THR A 560 -36.87 -7.52 -25.72
CA THR A 560 -36.78 -8.90 -26.20
C THR A 560 -35.52 -9.54 -25.65
N ALA A 561 -35.71 -10.56 -24.86
CA ALA A 561 -34.64 -11.37 -24.33
C ALA A 561 -33.89 -12.09 -25.49
N VAL A 562 -32.72 -11.59 -25.84
CA VAL A 562 -31.74 -12.42 -26.53
C VAL A 562 -30.78 -12.95 -25.45
N LYS A 563 -30.89 -14.23 -25.16
CA LYS A 563 -29.92 -14.98 -24.37
C LYS A 563 -28.53 -14.72 -24.96
N GLN A 564 -27.64 -14.10 -24.19
CA GLN A 564 -26.22 -14.05 -24.56
C GLN A 564 -25.62 -15.45 -24.33
N PRO A 565 -24.80 -15.94 -25.27
CA PRO A 565 -24.03 -17.17 -25.11
C PRO A 565 -22.92 -17.03 -24.05
#